data_1a3806baadf0e8987bfb2a29dd6d8576
#
_entry.id   1a3806baadf0e8987bfb2a29dd6d8576
#
_cell.length_a   1.000
_cell.length_b   1.000
_cell.length_c   1.000
_cell.angle_alpha   90.00
_cell.angle_beta   90.00
_cell.angle_gamma   90.00
#
_symmetry.space_group_name_H-M   'P 1'
#
loop_
_entity.id
_entity.type
_entity.pdbx_description
1 polymer ?
#
loop_
_entity_poly.entity_id
_entity_poly.type
_entity_poly.pdbx_seq_one_letter_code
_entity_poly.pdbx_strand_id
1 'polypeptide(L)'
;MKRFIFTPADLELSKTINSLVYHPNLVTVDGNYDEVNRLCSEVANKYHWAFVNINIRPFYGEGSKSLGFEIAEQLGCKTPHNIVVPNASGSLMTKIWKSFKELEKLGLVPTVKTKVFAAQATGCNPITTAIKDDSDVIKPVKPRTIAKSLAIGNPADGYYAAKVTKDTGGYGEDSTDQEIVDAMKLLAETEGVFAETAGGVTVSAAKKLVQSGRISKDETLVICITGNGLKTTEAVVDHLVRPTPIRPNMEAFEELLKKLQ
;
A
#
# COMPACT_ATOMS: atom_id res chain seq x y z
N MET A 1 -7.93 1.13 30.60
CA MET A 1 -6.52 1.03 30.14
C MET A 1 -6.15 2.32 29.43
N LYS A 2 -5.01 2.96 29.77
CA LYS A 2 -4.51 4.13 29.03
C LYS A 2 -3.95 3.68 27.68
N ARG A 3 -4.36 4.36 26.60
CA ARG A 3 -3.95 4.06 25.22
C ARG A 3 -3.26 5.28 24.63
N PHE A 4 -2.12 5.06 23.98
CA PHE A 4 -1.36 6.08 23.26
C PHE A 4 -1.23 5.67 21.81
N ILE A 5 -1.45 6.61 20.90
CA ILE A 5 -1.24 6.44 19.45
C ILE A 5 -0.22 7.50 19.02
N PHE A 6 0.84 7.09 18.36
CA PHE A 6 1.87 7.98 17.83
C PHE A 6 1.72 8.05 16.32
N THR A 7 1.71 9.26 15.77
CA THR A 7 1.58 9.50 14.32
C THR A 7 2.49 10.65 13.89
N PRO A 8 2.92 10.69 12.63
CA PRO A 8 3.45 11.92 12.03
C PRO A 8 2.41 13.05 12.12
N ALA A 9 2.88 14.29 12.28
CA ALA A 9 2.00 15.46 12.37
C ALA A 9 1.28 15.76 11.03
N ASP A 10 1.85 15.34 9.90
CA ASP A 10 1.32 15.52 8.55
C ASP A 10 0.43 14.34 8.07
N LEU A 11 -0.02 13.48 8.99
CA LEU A 11 -0.93 12.39 8.65
C LEU A 11 -2.28 12.93 8.20
N GLU A 12 -2.89 12.28 7.21
CA GLU A 12 -4.19 12.66 6.65
C GLU A 12 -5.27 12.76 7.74
N LEU A 13 -6.08 13.81 7.66
CA LEU A 13 -7.10 14.14 8.68
C LEU A 13 -8.08 12.99 8.92
N SER A 14 -8.53 12.32 7.86
CA SER A 14 -9.47 11.20 7.95
C SER A 14 -8.91 10.03 8.78
N LYS A 15 -7.61 9.73 8.67
CA LYS A 15 -6.93 8.71 9.48
C LYS A 15 -6.83 9.12 10.94
N THR A 16 -6.56 10.41 11.19
CA THR A 16 -6.49 10.98 12.54
C THR A 16 -7.85 10.95 13.24
N ILE A 17 -8.93 11.36 12.55
CA ILE A 17 -10.31 11.35 13.08
C ILE A 17 -10.72 9.93 13.45
N ASN A 18 -10.44 8.94 12.61
CA ASN A 18 -10.74 7.53 12.89
C ASN A 18 -10.10 7.01 14.18
N SER A 19 -8.97 7.60 14.58
CA SER A 19 -8.35 7.28 15.87
C SER A 19 -8.97 8.07 17.01
N LEU A 20 -9.20 9.37 16.82
CA LEU A 20 -9.69 10.29 17.87
C LEU A 20 -11.08 9.95 18.39
N VAL A 21 -11.96 9.40 17.54
CA VAL A 21 -13.33 9.01 17.92
C VAL A 21 -13.37 7.99 19.09
N TYR A 22 -12.28 7.26 19.30
CA TYR A 22 -12.14 6.29 20.42
C TYR A 22 -11.46 6.89 21.65
N HIS A 23 -11.25 8.20 21.72
CA HIS A 23 -10.63 8.93 22.81
C HIS A 23 -9.28 8.35 23.30
N PRO A 24 -8.30 8.08 22.42
CA PRO A 24 -6.95 7.75 22.84
C PRO A 24 -6.16 9.02 23.21
N ASN A 25 -5.00 8.84 23.85
CA ASN A 25 -3.99 9.91 23.88
C ASN A 25 -3.25 9.89 22.53
N LEU A 26 -3.62 10.79 21.61
CA LEU A 26 -2.95 10.93 20.34
C LEU A 26 -1.74 11.83 20.52
N VAL A 27 -0.58 11.32 20.11
CA VAL A 27 0.71 12.03 20.11
C VAL A 27 1.10 12.26 18.66
N THR A 28 1.02 13.50 18.19
CA THR A 28 1.49 13.90 16.87
C THR A 28 2.95 14.32 16.97
N VAL A 29 3.79 13.74 16.14
CA VAL A 29 5.24 13.95 16.12
C VAL A 29 5.62 14.78 14.91
N ASP A 30 6.33 15.86 15.12
CA ASP A 30 6.90 16.67 14.02
C ASP A 30 8.11 15.91 13.43
N GLY A 31 7.82 15.04 12.47
CA GLY A 31 8.77 14.14 11.83
C GLY A 31 8.08 13.10 10.96
N ASN A 32 8.88 12.35 10.22
CA ASN A 32 8.40 11.27 9.37
C ASN A 32 8.15 9.97 10.17
N TYR A 33 7.62 8.95 9.49
CA TYR A 33 7.29 7.67 10.12
C TYR A 33 8.51 6.96 10.75
N ASP A 34 9.69 7.07 10.17
CA ASP A 34 10.90 6.45 10.71
C ASP A 34 11.32 7.12 12.04
N GLU A 35 11.15 8.44 12.15
CA GLU A 35 11.39 9.20 13.37
C GLU A 35 10.36 8.88 14.47
N VAL A 36 9.09 8.71 14.09
CA VAL A 36 8.05 8.22 15.01
C VAL A 36 8.41 6.84 15.56
N ASN A 37 8.82 5.89 14.70
CA ASN A 37 9.22 4.55 15.12
C ASN A 37 10.41 4.57 16.07
N ARG A 38 11.42 5.41 15.82
CA ARG A 38 12.56 5.60 16.71
C ARG A 38 12.10 6.09 18.09
N LEU A 39 11.25 7.14 18.14
CA LEU A 39 10.70 7.65 19.40
C LEU A 39 9.89 6.56 20.13
N CYS A 40 9.05 5.79 19.42
CA CYS A 40 8.30 4.69 20.02
C CYS A 40 9.23 3.63 20.66
N SER A 41 10.35 3.33 20.03
CA SER A 41 11.36 2.40 20.58
C SER A 41 12.01 2.96 21.85
N GLU A 42 12.35 4.23 21.87
CA GLU A 42 12.89 4.92 23.05
C GLU A 42 11.88 4.93 24.21
N VAL A 43 10.58 5.23 23.91
CA VAL A 43 9.50 5.18 24.91
C VAL A 43 9.27 3.77 25.43
N ALA A 44 9.28 2.75 24.55
CA ALA A 44 9.13 1.36 24.94
C ALA A 44 10.23 0.94 25.93
N ASN A 45 11.48 1.31 25.64
CA ASN A 45 12.63 0.98 26.49
C ASN A 45 12.58 1.70 27.84
N LYS A 46 12.20 3.00 27.84
CA LYS A 46 12.20 3.81 29.06
C LYS A 46 11.05 3.47 30.01
N TYR A 47 9.84 3.26 29.46
CA TYR A 47 8.62 3.07 30.26
C TYR A 47 8.13 1.63 30.30
N HIS A 48 8.81 0.70 29.59
CA HIS A 48 8.42 -0.70 29.45
C HIS A 48 6.99 -0.89 28.93
N TRP A 49 6.56 0.02 28.04
CA TRP A 49 5.24 -0.07 27.44
C TRP A 49 5.18 -1.14 26.36
N ALA A 50 4.01 -1.78 26.26
CA ALA A 50 3.72 -2.70 25.17
C ALA A 50 3.30 -1.91 23.93
N PHE A 51 4.18 -1.86 22.91
CA PHE A 51 3.87 -1.30 21.59
C PHE A 51 3.32 -2.39 20.65
N VAL A 52 2.20 -2.08 19.99
CA VAL A 52 1.68 -2.86 18.88
C VAL A 52 2.22 -2.24 17.60
N ASN A 53 3.36 -2.74 17.15
CA ASN A 53 4.04 -2.26 15.96
C ASN A 53 4.57 -3.47 15.19
N ILE A 54 4.53 -3.41 13.86
CA ILE A 54 4.89 -4.51 12.97
C ILE A 54 6.33 -5.03 13.20
N ASN A 55 7.26 -4.13 13.52
CA ASN A 55 8.67 -4.45 13.69
C ASN A 55 9.01 -4.92 15.11
N ILE A 56 8.12 -4.69 16.09
CA ILE A 56 8.36 -5.00 17.51
C ILE A 56 7.66 -6.29 17.93
N ARG A 57 6.55 -6.66 17.27
CA ARG A 57 5.72 -7.81 17.65
C ARG A 57 5.55 -8.80 16.51
N PRO A 58 5.96 -10.07 16.70
CA PRO A 58 5.84 -11.10 15.67
C PRO A 58 4.38 -11.39 15.28
N PHE A 59 3.45 -11.20 16.20
CA PHE A 59 2.01 -11.43 15.96
C PHE A 59 1.43 -10.56 14.84
N TYR A 60 1.83 -9.30 14.75
CA TYR A 60 1.40 -8.43 13.65
C TYR A 60 1.87 -8.97 12.30
N GLY A 61 3.16 -9.32 12.21
CA GLY A 61 3.73 -9.88 11.00
C GLY A 61 3.09 -11.21 10.62
N GLU A 62 2.91 -12.13 11.57
CA GLU A 62 2.25 -13.41 11.32
C GLU A 62 0.78 -13.25 10.93
N GLY A 63 0.06 -12.28 11.53
CA GLY A 63 -1.33 -11.96 11.15
C GLY A 63 -1.46 -11.49 9.70
N SER A 64 -0.46 -10.82 9.15
CA SER A 64 -0.46 -10.36 7.75
C SER A 64 -0.47 -11.50 6.72
N LYS A 65 -0.19 -12.74 7.13
CA LYS A 65 -0.32 -13.93 6.27
C LYS A 65 -1.76 -14.21 5.86
N SER A 66 -2.75 -13.72 6.62
CA SER A 66 -4.17 -13.93 6.33
C SER A 66 -4.55 -13.49 4.91
N LEU A 67 -3.96 -12.40 4.39
CA LEU A 67 -4.20 -11.96 3.02
C LEU A 67 -3.76 -13.03 2.00
N GLY A 68 -2.60 -13.64 2.20
CA GLY A 68 -2.14 -14.70 1.30
C GLY A 68 -2.95 -16.00 1.42
N PHE A 69 -3.40 -16.34 2.61
CA PHE A 69 -4.31 -17.49 2.81
C PHE A 69 -5.65 -17.26 2.10
N GLU A 70 -6.23 -16.07 2.25
CA GLU A 70 -7.49 -15.69 1.59
C GLU A 70 -7.35 -15.67 0.07
N ILE A 71 -6.25 -15.15 -0.48
CA ILE A 71 -5.97 -15.20 -1.92
C ILE A 71 -5.95 -16.66 -2.41
N ALA A 72 -5.24 -17.55 -1.72
CA ALA A 72 -5.15 -18.95 -2.12
C ALA A 72 -6.50 -19.67 -2.02
N GLU A 73 -7.28 -19.39 -0.97
CA GLU A 73 -8.64 -19.95 -0.79
C GLU A 73 -9.57 -19.51 -1.92
N GLN A 74 -9.63 -18.20 -2.21
CA GLN A 74 -10.52 -17.63 -3.24
C GLN A 74 -10.13 -18.08 -4.66
N LEU A 75 -8.88 -18.44 -4.88
CA LEU A 75 -8.41 -19.01 -6.15
C LEU A 75 -8.60 -20.55 -6.22
N GLY A 76 -9.36 -21.15 -5.30
CA GLY A 76 -9.63 -22.59 -5.28
C GLY A 76 -8.41 -23.41 -4.88
N CYS A 77 -7.76 -23.05 -3.78
CA CYS A 77 -6.54 -23.69 -3.24
C CYS A 77 -5.39 -23.67 -4.25
N LYS A 78 -5.18 -22.51 -4.89
CA LYS A 78 -4.09 -22.25 -5.85
C LYS A 78 -3.47 -20.90 -5.55
N THR A 79 -2.22 -20.70 -5.98
CA THR A 79 -1.59 -19.39 -5.96
C THR A 79 -1.61 -18.75 -7.35
N PRO A 80 -1.66 -17.41 -7.48
CA PRO A 80 -1.68 -16.75 -8.79
C PRO A 80 -0.33 -16.90 -9.49
N HIS A 81 -0.30 -16.71 -10.81
CA HIS A 81 0.97 -16.63 -11.55
C HIS A 81 1.77 -15.39 -11.12
N ASN A 82 1.09 -14.27 -10.93
CA ASN A 82 1.71 -12.99 -10.59
C ASN A 82 0.94 -12.30 -9.46
N ILE A 83 1.66 -11.63 -8.57
CA ILE A 83 1.08 -10.78 -7.53
C ILE A 83 1.85 -9.47 -7.43
N VAL A 84 1.14 -8.35 -7.43
CA VAL A 84 1.71 -7.01 -7.21
C VAL A 84 1.30 -6.52 -5.83
N VAL A 85 2.29 -6.17 -5.00
CA VAL A 85 2.08 -5.81 -3.59
C VAL A 85 2.66 -4.43 -3.31
N PRO A 86 1.90 -3.53 -2.64
CA PRO A 86 2.42 -2.24 -2.22
C PRO A 86 3.45 -2.42 -1.10
N ASN A 87 4.56 -1.72 -1.19
CA ASN A 87 5.65 -1.83 -0.23
C ASN A 87 5.92 -0.53 0.51
N ALA A 88 5.77 -0.57 1.84
CA ALA A 88 6.29 0.39 2.78
C ALA A 88 7.54 -0.20 3.46
N SER A 89 7.36 -0.97 4.55
CA SER A 89 8.44 -1.71 5.23
C SER A 89 8.86 -2.99 4.51
N GLY A 90 8.06 -3.52 3.58
CA GLY A 90 8.27 -4.82 2.94
C GLY A 90 7.55 -6.00 3.63
N SER A 91 7.02 -5.79 4.83
CA SER A 91 6.48 -6.87 5.66
C SER A 91 5.28 -7.57 5.03
N LEU A 92 4.30 -6.84 4.49
CA LEU A 92 3.11 -7.45 3.88
C LEU A 92 3.49 -8.43 2.76
N MET A 93 4.36 -8.02 1.85
CA MET A 93 4.83 -8.86 0.73
C MET A 93 5.51 -10.13 1.24
N THR A 94 6.42 -10.00 2.19
CA THR A 94 7.17 -11.14 2.74
C THR A 94 6.24 -12.13 3.44
N LYS A 95 5.16 -11.65 4.08
CA LYS A 95 4.20 -12.50 4.78
C LYS A 95 3.19 -13.17 3.84
N ILE A 96 2.78 -12.50 2.76
CA ILE A 96 2.02 -13.14 1.68
C ILE A 96 2.85 -14.28 1.07
N TRP A 97 4.11 -14.02 0.72
CA TRP A 97 4.99 -15.07 0.20
C TRP A 97 5.17 -16.22 1.19
N LYS A 98 5.42 -15.90 2.46
CA LYS A 98 5.53 -16.91 3.52
C LYS A 98 4.27 -17.78 3.62
N SER A 99 3.07 -17.18 3.54
CA SER A 99 1.81 -17.93 3.59
C SER A 99 1.67 -18.91 2.44
N PHE A 100 2.02 -18.52 1.21
CA PHE A 100 2.01 -19.44 0.07
C PHE A 100 2.97 -20.62 0.27
N LYS A 101 4.17 -20.34 0.78
CA LYS A 101 5.16 -21.42 1.07
C LYS A 101 4.73 -22.32 2.22
N GLU A 102 4.00 -21.82 3.21
CA GLU A 102 3.43 -22.64 4.28
C GLU A 102 2.31 -23.53 3.75
N LEU A 103 1.40 -23.01 2.91
CA LEU A 103 0.35 -23.82 2.27
C LEU A 103 0.93 -24.91 1.36
N GLU A 104 1.97 -24.59 0.59
CA GLU A 104 2.70 -25.59 -0.22
C GLU A 104 3.30 -26.70 0.66
N LYS A 105 3.98 -26.32 1.74
CA LYS A 105 4.59 -27.28 2.67
C LYS A 105 3.58 -28.21 3.35
N LEU A 106 2.36 -27.70 3.57
CA LEU A 106 1.24 -28.47 4.13
C LEU A 106 0.50 -29.30 3.07
N GLY A 107 0.86 -29.20 1.79
CA GLY A 107 0.17 -29.87 0.69
C GLY A 107 -1.21 -29.32 0.37
N LEU A 108 -1.54 -28.10 0.83
CA LEU A 108 -2.85 -27.45 0.63
C LEU A 108 -2.94 -26.70 -0.70
N VAL A 109 -1.81 -26.39 -1.30
CA VAL A 109 -1.69 -25.81 -2.65
C VAL A 109 -0.62 -26.56 -3.45
N PRO A 110 -0.68 -26.56 -4.80
CA PRO A 110 0.40 -27.07 -5.64
C PRO A 110 1.70 -26.29 -5.43
N THR A 111 2.80 -26.79 -6.06
CA THR A 111 4.09 -26.08 -6.07
C THR A 111 3.92 -24.60 -6.45
N VAL A 112 4.38 -23.72 -5.56
CA VAL A 112 4.26 -22.28 -5.73
C VAL A 112 5.26 -21.77 -6.75
N LYS A 113 4.73 -21.22 -7.86
CA LYS A 113 5.50 -20.62 -8.96
C LYS A 113 5.17 -19.13 -9.15
N THR A 114 4.50 -18.52 -8.17
CA THR A 114 4.09 -17.11 -8.20
C THR A 114 5.27 -16.18 -8.30
N LYS A 115 5.28 -15.29 -9.27
CA LYS A 115 6.19 -14.15 -9.35
C LYS A 115 5.65 -13.02 -8.48
N VAL A 116 6.50 -12.45 -7.63
CA VAL A 116 6.13 -11.40 -6.68
C VAL A 116 6.75 -10.07 -7.11
N PHE A 117 5.91 -9.06 -7.33
CA PHE A 117 6.31 -7.75 -7.82
C PHE A 117 6.13 -6.69 -6.71
N ALA A 118 7.18 -5.91 -6.50
CA ALA A 118 7.18 -4.83 -5.52
C ALA A 118 6.68 -3.53 -6.18
N ALA A 119 5.71 -2.86 -5.55
CA ALA A 119 5.23 -1.54 -5.97
C ALA A 119 5.56 -0.49 -4.91
N GLN A 120 6.20 0.62 -5.32
CA GLN A 120 6.49 1.79 -4.46
C GLN A 120 6.16 3.10 -5.18
N ALA A 121 6.10 4.20 -4.42
CA ALA A 121 6.05 5.53 -5.00
C ALA A 121 7.46 6.02 -5.35
N THR A 122 7.66 6.67 -6.49
CA THR A 122 8.97 7.20 -6.94
C THR A 122 9.62 8.10 -5.87
N GLY A 123 8.81 8.84 -5.11
CA GLY A 123 9.31 9.69 -4.02
C GLY A 123 9.69 8.94 -2.74
N CYS A 124 9.51 7.60 -2.69
CA CYS A 124 9.94 6.74 -1.58
C CYS A 124 10.05 5.28 -2.06
N ASN A 125 11.15 4.94 -2.72
CA ASN A 125 11.33 3.69 -3.47
C ASN A 125 12.62 2.91 -3.14
N PRO A 126 13.05 2.81 -1.88
CA PRO A 126 14.32 2.16 -1.55
C PRO A 126 14.37 0.67 -1.92
N ILE A 127 13.22 -0.05 -1.84
CA ILE A 127 13.15 -1.49 -2.16
C ILE A 127 13.21 -1.70 -3.68
N THR A 128 12.38 -0.98 -4.45
CA THR A 128 12.35 -1.13 -5.92
C THR A 128 13.66 -0.66 -6.55
N THR A 129 14.32 0.36 -5.98
CA THR A 129 15.67 0.77 -6.40
C THR A 129 16.67 -0.36 -6.20
N ALA A 130 16.71 -0.98 -5.02
CA ALA A 130 17.61 -2.10 -4.75
C ALA A 130 17.36 -3.30 -5.69
N ILE A 131 16.08 -3.59 -6.02
CA ILE A 131 15.71 -4.63 -6.98
C ILE A 131 16.24 -4.29 -8.39
N LYS A 132 16.05 -3.05 -8.84
CA LYS A 132 16.49 -2.58 -10.16
C LYS A 132 18.02 -2.56 -10.31
N ASP A 133 18.71 -2.22 -9.22
CA ASP A 133 20.18 -2.18 -9.16
C ASP A 133 20.80 -3.58 -8.87
N ASP A 134 19.98 -4.62 -8.76
CA ASP A 134 20.38 -5.97 -8.30
C ASP A 134 21.23 -5.95 -7.01
N SER A 135 20.90 -5.04 -6.12
CA SER A 135 21.60 -4.84 -4.85
C SER A 135 20.91 -5.58 -3.70
N ASP A 136 21.70 -6.11 -2.77
CA ASP A 136 21.21 -6.63 -1.51
C ASP A 136 21.20 -5.56 -0.40
N VAL A 137 21.70 -4.38 -0.69
CA VAL A 137 21.74 -3.25 0.25
C VAL A 137 20.59 -2.30 -0.03
N ILE A 138 19.69 -2.16 0.96
CA ILE A 138 18.63 -1.16 0.91
C ILE A 138 19.20 0.18 1.40
N LYS A 139 19.33 1.14 0.52
CA LYS A 139 19.78 2.49 0.85
C LYS A 139 18.61 3.32 1.35
N PRO A 140 18.62 3.84 2.58
CA PRO A 140 17.55 4.69 3.08
C PRO A 140 17.35 5.95 2.24
N VAL A 141 16.10 6.39 2.10
CA VAL A 141 15.72 7.62 1.39
C VAL A 141 14.89 8.53 2.27
N LYS A 142 14.87 9.84 2.01
CA LYS A 142 13.93 10.76 2.66
C LYS A 142 12.60 10.73 1.89
N PRO A 143 11.48 10.29 2.49
CA PRO A 143 10.21 10.18 1.81
C PRO A 143 9.68 11.54 1.33
N ARG A 144 9.18 11.57 0.07
CA ARG A 144 8.49 12.71 -0.52
C ARG A 144 7.42 12.22 -1.51
N THR A 145 6.24 11.88 -1.03
CA THR A 145 5.13 11.35 -1.84
C THR A 145 3.79 11.61 -1.18
N ILE A 146 2.71 11.63 -1.98
CA ILE A 146 1.32 11.65 -1.51
C ILE A 146 0.91 10.30 -0.89
N ALA A 147 1.61 9.20 -1.20
CA ALA A 147 1.33 7.88 -0.65
C ALA A 147 1.91 7.74 0.78
N LYS A 148 1.34 8.50 1.72
CA LYS A 148 1.84 8.59 3.11
C LYS A 148 1.94 7.25 3.82
N SER A 149 1.02 6.30 3.56
CA SER A 149 1.07 4.95 4.13
C SER A 149 2.24 4.11 3.61
N LEU A 150 2.85 4.49 2.49
CA LEU A 150 4.04 3.84 1.92
C LEU A 150 5.34 4.63 2.17
N ALA A 151 5.26 5.78 2.85
CA ALA A 151 6.37 6.70 3.05
C ALA A 151 7.32 6.24 4.18
N ILE A 152 7.88 5.04 4.06
CA ILE A 152 8.91 4.49 4.95
C ILE A 152 10.24 4.48 4.20
N GLY A 153 11.11 5.42 4.56
CA GLY A 153 12.40 5.61 3.88
C GLY A 153 13.46 4.59 4.29
N ASN A 154 13.32 4.00 5.48
CA ASN A 154 14.21 2.96 5.99
C ASN A 154 13.42 1.68 6.30
N PRO A 155 13.08 0.87 5.28
CA PRO A 155 12.18 -0.28 5.41
C PRO A 155 12.84 -1.43 6.18
N ALA A 156 12.25 -1.81 7.33
CA ALA A 156 12.80 -2.84 8.20
C ALA A 156 12.87 -4.24 7.54
N ASP A 157 11.90 -4.58 6.70
CA ASP A 157 11.86 -5.84 5.95
C ASP A 157 12.30 -5.67 4.48
N GLY A 158 12.92 -4.53 4.14
CA GLY A 158 13.28 -4.18 2.76
C GLY A 158 14.18 -5.20 2.09
N TYR A 159 15.19 -5.72 2.79
CA TYR A 159 16.05 -6.78 2.31
C TYR A 159 15.26 -8.03 1.92
N TYR A 160 14.35 -8.49 2.79
CA TYR A 160 13.55 -9.68 2.55
C TYR A 160 12.56 -9.48 1.39
N ALA A 161 11.98 -8.29 1.26
CA ALA A 161 11.08 -7.97 0.16
C ALA A 161 11.83 -7.97 -1.19
N ALA A 162 13.01 -7.34 -1.26
CA ALA A 162 13.86 -7.36 -2.45
C ALA A 162 14.29 -8.80 -2.80
N LYS A 163 14.68 -9.58 -1.80
CA LYS A 163 15.05 -10.98 -1.97
C LYS A 163 13.89 -11.81 -2.52
N VAL A 164 12.69 -11.73 -1.95
CA VAL A 164 11.51 -12.45 -2.44
C VAL A 164 11.22 -12.08 -3.89
N THR A 165 11.27 -10.80 -4.24
CA THR A 165 11.05 -10.35 -5.63
C THR A 165 12.08 -10.96 -6.58
N LYS A 166 13.36 -10.91 -6.25
CA LYS A 166 14.44 -11.48 -7.07
C LYS A 166 14.33 -13.00 -7.17
N ASP A 167 14.18 -13.71 -6.07
CA ASP A 167 14.11 -15.18 -6.01
C ASP A 167 12.92 -15.74 -6.80
N THR A 168 11.82 -14.98 -6.92
CA THR A 168 10.63 -15.40 -7.67
C THR A 168 10.63 -14.99 -9.14
N GLY A 169 11.67 -14.30 -9.60
CA GLY A 169 11.72 -13.74 -10.95
C GLY A 169 10.75 -12.59 -11.19
N GLY A 170 10.34 -11.91 -10.12
CA GLY A 170 9.55 -10.69 -10.16
C GLY A 170 10.38 -9.46 -10.50
N TYR A 171 9.79 -8.28 -10.26
CA TYR A 171 10.43 -6.99 -10.52
C TYR A 171 9.91 -5.91 -9.58
N GLY A 172 10.67 -4.84 -9.40
CA GLY A 172 10.26 -3.64 -8.68
C GLY A 172 9.78 -2.55 -9.65
N GLU A 173 8.58 -2.01 -9.42
CA GLU A 173 8.05 -0.91 -10.23
C GLU A 173 7.63 0.27 -9.38
N ASP A 174 7.91 1.49 -9.87
CA ASP A 174 7.63 2.74 -9.16
C ASP A 174 6.54 3.54 -9.87
N SER A 175 5.83 4.37 -9.09
CA SER A 175 4.80 5.27 -9.60
C SER A 175 5.02 6.68 -9.10
N THR A 176 4.95 7.66 -9.99
CA THR A 176 4.92 9.08 -9.63
C THR A 176 3.60 9.44 -8.95
N ASP A 177 3.56 10.56 -8.22
CA ASP A 177 2.33 11.00 -7.54
C ASP A 177 1.16 11.22 -8.52
N GLN A 178 1.44 11.71 -9.75
CA GLN A 178 0.40 11.84 -10.79
C GLN A 178 -0.11 10.46 -11.27
N GLU A 179 0.79 9.52 -11.53
CA GLU A 179 0.40 8.15 -11.92
C GLU A 179 -0.41 7.44 -10.83
N ILE A 180 -0.14 7.74 -9.56
CA ILE A 180 -0.91 7.22 -8.43
C ILE A 180 -2.36 7.74 -8.49
N VAL A 181 -2.55 9.04 -8.67
CA VAL A 181 -3.88 9.66 -8.79
C VAL A 181 -4.64 9.10 -9.99
N ASP A 182 -3.97 9.02 -11.14
CA ASP A 182 -4.58 8.49 -12.37
C ASP A 182 -4.99 7.02 -12.20
N ALA A 183 -4.19 6.23 -11.51
CA ALA A 183 -4.51 4.83 -11.22
C ALA A 183 -5.65 4.67 -10.21
N MET A 184 -5.75 5.55 -9.20
CA MET A 184 -6.91 5.57 -8.29
C MET A 184 -8.21 5.86 -9.06
N LYS A 185 -8.19 6.82 -9.98
CA LYS A 185 -9.33 7.15 -10.84
C LYS A 185 -9.67 6.00 -11.80
N LEU A 186 -8.66 5.44 -12.47
CA LEU A 186 -8.84 4.29 -13.36
C LEU A 186 -9.54 3.14 -12.65
N LEU A 187 -9.07 2.76 -11.46
CA LEU A 187 -9.68 1.66 -10.69
C LEU A 187 -11.12 1.97 -10.30
N ALA A 188 -11.42 3.21 -9.91
CA ALA A 188 -12.77 3.64 -9.58
C ALA A 188 -13.71 3.61 -10.80
N GLU A 189 -13.22 4.06 -11.95
CA GLU A 189 -14.00 4.14 -13.21
C GLU A 189 -14.26 2.76 -13.83
N THR A 190 -13.31 1.82 -13.72
CA THR A 190 -13.41 0.51 -14.38
C THR A 190 -13.98 -0.58 -13.48
N GLU A 191 -13.66 -0.56 -12.18
CA GLU A 191 -14.02 -1.62 -11.24
C GLU A 191 -14.96 -1.17 -10.11
N GLY A 192 -15.30 0.14 -10.04
CA GLY A 192 -16.12 0.69 -8.97
C GLY A 192 -15.43 0.68 -7.59
N VAL A 193 -14.11 0.55 -7.56
CA VAL A 193 -13.32 0.47 -6.33
C VAL A 193 -12.53 1.76 -6.12
N PHE A 194 -12.92 2.56 -5.14
CA PHE A 194 -12.15 3.73 -4.72
C PHE A 194 -11.09 3.33 -3.70
N ALA A 195 -9.84 3.20 -4.16
CA ALA A 195 -8.69 2.83 -3.33
C ALA A 195 -7.98 4.04 -2.74
N GLU A 196 -7.27 3.84 -1.60
CA GLU A 196 -6.31 4.83 -1.10
C GLU A 196 -5.07 4.92 -2.01
N THR A 197 -4.18 5.89 -1.75
CA THR A 197 -2.96 6.10 -2.54
C THR A 197 -2.07 4.86 -2.67
N ALA A 198 -2.01 3.99 -1.65
CA ALA A 198 -1.29 2.72 -1.74
C ALA A 198 -1.86 1.78 -2.83
N GLY A 199 -3.20 1.73 -2.96
CA GLY A 199 -3.87 1.02 -4.05
C GLY A 199 -3.55 1.63 -5.42
N GLY A 200 -3.52 2.97 -5.50
CA GLY A 200 -3.09 3.69 -6.71
C GLY A 200 -1.67 3.32 -7.14
N VAL A 201 -0.73 3.24 -6.20
CA VAL A 201 0.64 2.76 -6.45
C VAL A 201 0.63 1.36 -7.05
N THR A 202 -0.15 0.46 -6.47
CA THR A 202 -0.18 -0.95 -6.88
C THR A 202 -0.79 -1.12 -8.28
N VAL A 203 -1.90 -0.41 -8.57
CA VAL A 203 -2.56 -0.43 -9.88
C VAL A 203 -1.66 0.18 -10.96
N SER A 204 -1.03 1.33 -10.69
CA SER A 204 -0.08 1.97 -11.60
C SER A 204 1.09 1.05 -11.92
N ALA A 205 1.71 0.45 -10.90
CA ALA A 205 2.80 -0.51 -11.08
C ALA A 205 2.36 -1.73 -11.91
N ALA A 206 1.19 -2.31 -11.60
CA ALA A 206 0.63 -3.43 -12.35
C ALA A 206 0.43 -3.09 -13.84
N LYS A 207 -0.14 -1.91 -14.14
CA LYS A 207 -0.32 -1.42 -15.50
C LYS A 207 1.02 -1.35 -16.25
N LYS A 208 2.05 -0.76 -15.64
CA LYS A 208 3.40 -0.65 -16.24
C LYS A 208 4.04 -2.03 -16.48
N LEU A 209 3.90 -2.95 -15.53
CA LEU A 209 4.43 -4.32 -15.65
C LEU A 209 3.77 -5.10 -16.79
N VAL A 210 2.46 -4.94 -16.98
CA VAL A 210 1.75 -5.54 -18.14
C VAL A 210 2.16 -4.86 -19.46
N GLN A 211 2.24 -3.53 -19.49
CA GLN A 211 2.62 -2.78 -20.68
C GLN A 211 4.06 -3.06 -21.14
N SER A 212 4.96 -3.30 -20.19
CA SER A 212 6.36 -3.67 -20.48
C SER A 212 6.56 -5.16 -20.82
N GLY A 213 5.47 -5.96 -20.81
CA GLY A 213 5.54 -7.39 -21.11
C GLY A 213 6.16 -8.25 -19.99
N ARG A 214 6.39 -7.68 -18.80
CA ARG A 214 6.90 -8.44 -17.63
C ARG A 214 5.84 -9.36 -17.04
N ILE A 215 4.58 -9.02 -17.20
CA ILE A 215 3.42 -9.84 -16.86
C ILE A 215 2.64 -10.10 -18.14
N SER A 216 2.45 -11.37 -18.48
CA SER A 216 1.65 -11.77 -19.64
C SER A 216 0.16 -11.54 -19.40
N LYS A 217 -0.58 -11.19 -20.47
CA LYS A 217 -2.04 -11.05 -20.42
C LYS A 217 -2.76 -12.38 -20.20
N ASP A 218 -2.10 -13.51 -20.47
CA ASP A 218 -2.65 -14.85 -20.31
C ASP A 218 -2.40 -15.43 -18.91
N GLU A 219 -1.65 -14.72 -18.06
CA GLU A 219 -1.33 -15.14 -16.70
C GLU A 219 -2.29 -14.49 -15.68
N THR A 220 -2.66 -15.25 -14.65
CA THR A 220 -3.43 -14.71 -13.52
C THR A 220 -2.60 -13.67 -12.77
N LEU A 221 -3.17 -12.49 -12.58
CA LEU A 221 -2.58 -11.38 -11.83
C LEU A 221 -3.48 -11.03 -10.63
N VAL A 222 -2.90 -11.00 -9.44
CA VAL A 222 -3.52 -10.43 -8.24
C VAL A 222 -2.88 -9.08 -7.94
N ILE A 223 -3.72 -8.06 -7.81
CA ILE A 223 -3.31 -6.70 -7.43
C ILE A 223 -3.82 -6.44 -6.01
N CYS A 224 -2.91 -6.20 -5.05
CA CYS A 224 -3.28 -6.00 -3.65
C CYS A 224 -3.79 -4.57 -3.41
N ILE A 225 -5.10 -4.41 -3.25
CA ILE A 225 -5.74 -3.15 -2.88
C ILE A 225 -5.99 -3.15 -1.37
N THR A 226 -5.15 -2.45 -0.62
CA THR A 226 -5.04 -2.61 0.84
C THR A 226 -5.84 -1.61 1.66
N GLY A 227 -6.41 -0.57 1.04
CA GLY A 227 -7.16 0.43 1.78
C GLY A 227 -8.17 1.21 0.95
N ASN A 228 -9.16 1.77 1.64
CA ASN A 228 -10.25 2.55 1.06
C ASN A 228 -9.82 4.00 0.83
N GLY A 229 -10.24 4.59 -0.31
CA GLY A 229 -9.90 5.95 -0.74
C GLY A 229 -10.45 7.06 0.15
N LEU A 230 -11.52 6.80 0.92
CA LEU A 230 -12.05 7.77 1.87
C LEU A 230 -11.06 8.15 2.99
N LYS A 231 -9.98 7.38 3.15
CA LYS A 231 -8.88 7.72 4.07
C LYS A 231 -7.88 8.73 3.51
N THR A 232 -7.91 8.97 2.20
CA THR A 232 -6.91 9.80 1.49
C THR A 232 -7.58 10.68 0.41
N THR A 233 -8.74 11.24 0.70
CA THR A 233 -9.50 12.09 -0.24
C THR A 233 -8.71 13.31 -0.68
N GLU A 234 -7.83 13.82 0.16
CA GLU A 234 -6.94 14.94 -0.11
C GLU A 234 -6.06 14.71 -1.35
N ALA A 235 -5.70 13.45 -1.61
CA ALA A 235 -4.85 13.09 -2.76
C ALA A 235 -5.54 13.26 -4.11
N VAL A 236 -6.88 13.24 -4.16
CA VAL A 236 -7.65 13.30 -5.42
C VAL A 236 -8.52 14.53 -5.56
N VAL A 237 -8.82 15.26 -4.47
CA VAL A 237 -9.82 16.33 -4.46
C VAL A 237 -9.52 17.45 -5.47
N ASP A 238 -8.26 17.80 -5.68
CA ASP A 238 -7.85 18.85 -6.62
C ASP A 238 -7.74 18.34 -8.08
N HIS A 239 -7.87 17.03 -8.28
CA HIS A 239 -7.89 16.38 -9.59
C HIS A 239 -9.30 16.02 -10.09
N LEU A 240 -10.32 16.40 -9.33
CA LEU A 240 -11.72 16.19 -9.67
C LEU A 240 -12.41 17.49 -10.03
N VAL A 241 -13.29 17.42 -11.02
CA VAL A 241 -14.14 18.59 -11.39
C VAL A 241 -15.17 18.80 -10.29
N ARG A 242 -15.14 20.00 -9.67
CA ARG A 242 -16.15 20.38 -8.69
C ARG A 242 -17.41 20.85 -9.42
N PRO A 243 -18.59 20.24 -9.16
CA PRO A 243 -19.83 20.67 -9.78
C PRO A 243 -20.21 22.10 -9.32
N THR A 244 -20.71 22.91 -10.24
CA THR A 244 -21.27 24.21 -9.90
C THR A 244 -22.73 24.05 -9.49
N PRO A 245 -23.14 24.55 -8.30
CA PRO A 245 -24.54 24.51 -7.91
C PRO A 245 -25.45 25.24 -8.89
N ILE A 246 -26.61 24.68 -9.16
CA ILE A 246 -27.67 25.31 -9.96
C ILE A 246 -28.85 25.69 -9.07
N ARG A 247 -29.72 26.62 -9.53
CA ARG A 247 -31.01 26.87 -8.88
C ARG A 247 -31.90 25.63 -8.96
N PRO A 248 -32.75 25.35 -7.94
CA PRO A 248 -33.60 24.16 -7.92
C PRO A 248 -34.85 24.33 -8.83
N ASN A 249 -34.64 24.55 -10.13
CA ASN A 249 -35.69 24.65 -11.14
C ASN A 249 -35.25 23.99 -12.45
N MET A 250 -36.22 23.68 -13.30
CA MET A 250 -36.01 23.00 -14.58
C MET A 250 -35.15 23.79 -15.55
N GLU A 251 -35.38 25.11 -15.63
CA GLU A 251 -34.64 25.99 -16.55
C GLU A 251 -33.12 25.90 -16.30
N ALA A 252 -32.66 26.02 -15.03
CA ALA A 252 -31.27 25.91 -14.68
C ALA A 252 -30.70 24.50 -14.92
N PHE A 253 -31.51 23.45 -14.75
CA PHE A 253 -31.10 22.08 -15.09
C PHE A 253 -30.94 21.89 -16.61
N GLU A 254 -31.88 22.38 -17.43
CA GLU A 254 -31.80 22.29 -18.88
C GLU A 254 -30.60 23.08 -19.44
N GLU A 255 -30.30 24.25 -18.85
CA GLU A 255 -29.08 24.99 -19.19
C GLU A 255 -27.80 24.20 -18.87
N LEU A 256 -27.74 23.53 -17.71
CA LEU A 256 -26.62 22.66 -17.37
C LEU A 256 -26.52 21.49 -18.35
N LEU A 257 -27.63 20.82 -18.66
CA LEU A 257 -27.70 19.67 -19.57
C LEU A 257 -27.11 20.01 -20.96
N LYS A 258 -27.43 21.20 -21.48
CA LYS A 258 -26.89 21.72 -22.77
C LYS A 258 -25.37 21.93 -22.74
N LYS A 259 -24.79 22.16 -21.55
CA LYS A 259 -23.33 22.36 -21.39
C LYS A 259 -22.58 21.03 -21.22
N LEU A 260 -23.29 19.95 -20.84
CA LEU A 260 -22.71 18.62 -20.61
C LEU A 260 -22.77 17.70 -21.85
N GLN A 261 -23.54 18.09 -22.85
CA GLN A 261 -23.60 17.47 -24.19
C GLN A 261 -22.55 18.06 -25.12
#